data_851ba4dafedf243241288fda3c6cff39
#
_entry.id   851ba4dafedf243241288fda3c6cff39
#
_cell.length_a   1.000
_cell.length_b   1.000
_cell.length_c   1.000
_cell.angle_alpha   90.00
_cell.angle_beta   90.00
_cell.angle_gamma   90.00
#
_symmetry.space_group_name_H-M   'P 1'
#
loop_
_entity.id
_entity.type
_entity.pdbx_description
1 polymer ?
#
loop_
_entity_poly.entity_id
_entity_poly.type
_entity_poly.pdbx_seq_one_letter_code
_entity_poly.pdbx_strand_id
1 'polypeptide(L)'
;LGLLPSASLSGIPDGKSKCNGIYEPIHGSAPDIAGRGIVNPVAMLLSVGMMLKYSLAEPELAKTVDEAVRVTIDKGIRTKDIGGTSSTSDVGDAVASELASILSGRK
;
A
#
# COMPACT_ATOMS: atom_id res chain seq x y z
N LEU A 1 -6.69 2.61 -11.51
CA LEU A 1 -5.97 1.36 -11.79
C LEU A 1 -4.84 1.10 -10.80
N GLY A 2 -4.09 2.13 -10.44
CA GLY A 2 -3.00 2.00 -9.47
C GLY A 2 -3.44 1.91 -8.02
N LEU A 3 -4.72 1.70 -7.72
CA LEU A 3 -5.28 1.76 -6.38
C LEU A 3 -5.79 0.43 -5.84
N LEU A 4 -5.93 -0.59 -6.67
CA LEU A 4 -6.59 -1.85 -6.27
C LEU A 4 -5.60 -2.97 -5.99
N PRO A 5 -5.57 -3.50 -4.75
CA PRO A 5 -4.81 -4.71 -4.43
C PRO A 5 -5.65 -5.97 -4.63
N SER A 6 -4.99 -7.10 -4.68
CA SER A 6 -5.63 -8.41 -4.75
C SER A 6 -4.89 -9.42 -3.87
N ALA A 7 -5.61 -10.40 -3.35
CA ALA A 7 -5.04 -11.44 -2.52
C ALA A 7 -5.60 -12.80 -2.89
N SER A 8 -4.72 -13.81 -2.90
CA SER A 8 -5.09 -15.22 -3.01
C SER A 8 -4.56 -15.92 -1.76
N LEU A 9 -5.43 -16.53 -0.99
CA LEU A 9 -5.11 -17.07 0.32
C LEU A 9 -5.19 -18.60 0.33
N SER A 10 -4.36 -19.24 1.15
CA SER A 10 -4.35 -20.70 1.32
C SER A 10 -5.52 -21.21 2.18
N GLY A 11 -6.24 -20.31 2.84
CA GLY A 11 -7.38 -20.65 3.69
C GLY A 11 -8.11 -19.40 4.13
N ILE A 12 -9.16 -19.57 4.94
CA ILE A 12 -9.94 -18.44 5.47
C ILE A 12 -9.19 -17.86 6.67
N PRO A 13 -8.82 -16.58 6.64
CA PRO A 13 -8.10 -15.99 7.77
C PRO A 13 -9.02 -15.80 8.98
N ASP A 14 -8.51 -16.14 10.16
CA ASP A 14 -9.24 -15.98 11.43
C ASP A 14 -8.81 -14.73 12.22
N GLY A 15 -7.87 -13.97 11.69
CA GLY A 15 -7.34 -12.77 12.35
C GLY A 15 -6.34 -13.04 13.47
N LYS A 16 -6.07 -14.31 13.78
CA LYS A 16 -5.19 -14.72 14.91
C LYS A 16 -4.01 -15.55 14.46
N SER A 17 -4.20 -16.41 13.46
CA SER A 17 -3.18 -17.29 12.94
C SER A 17 -2.63 -16.77 11.63
N LYS A 18 -1.39 -17.14 11.32
CA LYS A 18 -0.79 -16.83 10.02
C LYS A 18 -1.33 -17.77 8.96
N CYS A 19 -1.48 -17.29 7.74
CA CYS A 19 -1.80 -18.12 6.59
C CYS A 19 -0.96 -17.69 5.39
N ASN A 20 -0.76 -18.61 4.46
CA ASN A 20 -0.03 -18.30 3.24
C ASN A 20 -0.92 -17.50 2.29
N GLY A 21 -0.31 -16.61 1.52
CA GLY A 21 -1.04 -15.82 0.54
C GLY A 21 -0.12 -15.24 -0.51
N ILE A 22 -0.72 -14.86 -1.63
CA ILE A 22 -0.07 -14.13 -2.71
C ILE A 22 -0.80 -12.79 -2.81
N TYR A 23 -0.04 -11.71 -2.78
CA TYR A 23 -0.58 -10.35 -2.77
C TYR A 23 0.03 -9.56 -3.91
N GLU A 24 -0.83 -8.91 -4.68
CA GLU A 24 -0.36 -8.14 -5.84
C GLU A 24 -1.31 -7.00 -6.16
N PRO A 25 -0.81 -5.91 -6.78
CA PRO A 25 -1.70 -4.92 -7.37
C PRO A 25 -2.42 -5.55 -8.57
N ILE A 26 -3.63 -5.10 -8.84
CA ILE A 26 -4.43 -5.62 -9.95
C ILE A 26 -3.89 -5.18 -11.31
N HIS A 27 -3.21 -4.01 -11.36
CA HIS A 27 -2.65 -3.50 -12.61
C HIS A 27 -1.51 -4.39 -13.13
N GLY A 28 -1.30 -4.37 -14.45
CA GLY A 28 -0.22 -5.09 -15.10
C GLY A 28 1.13 -4.36 -14.99
N SER A 29 2.10 -4.80 -15.77
CA SER A 29 3.47 -4.27 -15.76
C SER A 29 3.62 -2.88 -16.38
N ALA A 30 2.61 -2.40 -17.12
CA ALA A 30 2.58 -1.07 -17.73
C ALA A 30 3.90 -0.71 -18.43
N PRO A 31 4.33 -1.47 -19.43
CA PRO A 31 5.67 -1.30 -20.03
C PRO A 31 5.90 0.06 -20.66
N ASP A 32 4.83 0.76 -21.05
CA ASP A 32 4.89 2.11 -21.63
C ASP A 32 5.38 3.18 -20.63
N ILE A 33 5.19 2.95 -19.32
CA ILE A 33 5.59 3.90 -18.28
C ILE A 33 6.63 3.31 -17.32
N ALA A 34 7.04 2.07 -17.52
CA ALA A 34 8.06 1.44 -16.69
C ALA A 34 9.39 2.20 -16.77
N GLY A 35 10.02 2.41 -15.63
CA GLY A 35 11.30 3.12 -15.56
C GLY A 35 11.21 4.64 -15.59
N ARG A 36 10.01 5.21 -15.74
CA ARG A 36 9.81 6.66 -15.81
C ARG A 36 9.58 7.34 -14.45
N GLY A 37 9.43 6.56 -13.38
CA GLY A 37 9.21 7.11 -12.05
C GLY A 37 7.85 7.76 -11.86
N ILE A 38 6.85 7.42 -12.67
CA ILE A 38 5.51 8.02 -12.63
C ILE A 38 4.42 7.04 -12.22
N VAL A 39 4.74 5.77 -12.03
CA VAL A 39 3.77 4.74 -11.64
C VAL A 39 3.25 5.02 -10.24
N ASN A 40 1.93 4.87 -10.05
CA ASN A 40 1.31 4.99 -8.73
C ASN A 40 1.63 3.74 -7.90
N PRO A 41 2.34 3.86 -6.76
CA PRO A 41 2.70 2.71 -5.94
C PRO A 41 1.63 2.29 -4.93
N VAL A 42 0.47 2.96 -4.89
CA VAL A 42 -0.54 2.78 -3.84
C VAL A 42 -1.08 1.35 -3.82
N ALA A 43 -1.37 0.74 -4.98
CA ALA A 43 -1.88 -0.63 -5.02
C ALA A 43 -0.90 -1.63 -4.39
N MET A 44 0.39 -1.46 -4.62
CA MET A 44 1.42 -2.31 -4.00
C MET A 44 1.48 -2.09 -2.48
N LEU A 45 1.39 -0.85 -2.03
CA LEU A 45 1.39 -0.51 -0.61
C LEU A 45 0.16 -1.09 0.10
N LEU A 46 -1.00 -1.02 -0.55
CA LEU A 46 -2.23 -1.63 -0.01
C LEU A 46 -2.14 -3.16 -0.02
N SER A 47 -1.44 -3.74 -0.98
CA SER A 47 -1.17 -5.18 -1.00
C SER A 47 -0.34 -5.60 0.21
N VAL A 48 0.66 -4.81 0.60
CA VAL A 48 1.42 -5.03 1.84
C VAL A 48 0.50 -4.97 3.05
N GLY A 49 -0.43 -4.03 3.10
CA GLY A 49 -1.43 -3.94 4.16
C GLY A 49 -2.27 -5.20 4.26
N MET A 50 -2.72 -5.75 3.13
CA MET A 50 -3.47 -7.00 3.11
C MET A 50 -2.64 -8.18 3.61
N MET A 51 -1.36 -8.23 3.25
CA MET A 51 -0.45 -9.26 3.74
C MET A 51 -0.34 -9.22 5.27
N LEU A 52 -0.20 -8.03 5.83
CA LEU A 52 -0.13 -7.85 7.28
C LEU A 52 -1.43 -8.31 7.96
N LYS A 53 -2.57 -8.00 7.35
CA LYS A 53 -3.88 -8.34 7.91
C LYS A 53 -4.17 -9.84 7.86
N TYR A 54 -3.94 -10.47 6.70
CA TYR A 54 -4.39 -11.84 6.46
C TYR A 54 -3.31 -12.90 6.70
N SER A 55 -2.11 -12.71 6.17
CA SER A 55 -1.06 -13.73 6.29
C SER A 55 -0.28 -13.63 7.59
N LEU A 56 -0.01 -12.43 8.07
CA LEU A 56 0.82 -12.21 9.25
C LEU A 56 0.01 -11.97 10.52
N ALA A 57 -1.31 -11.91 10.41
CA ALA A 57 -2.22 -11.68 11.53
C ALA A 57 -1.87 -10.43 12.35
N GLU A 58 -1.52 -9.33 11.66
CA GLU A 58 -1.14 -8.05 12.26
C GLU A 58 -2.15 -6.95 11.86
N PRO A 59 -3.42 -7.04 12.32
CA PRO A 59 -4.47 -6.13 11.86
C PRO A 59 -4.21 -4.67 12.23
N GLU A 60 -3.56 -4.39 13.36
CA GLU A 60 -3.26 -3.02 13.77
C GLU A 60 -2.20 -2.39 12.88
N LEU A 61 -1.15 -3.17 12.51
CA LEU A 61 -0.15 -2.69 11.56
C LEU A 61 -0.76 -2.47 10.17
N ALA A 62 -1.68 -3.35 9.76
CA ALA A 62 -2.39 -3.19 8.49
C ALA A 62 -3.17 -1.87 8.46
N LYS A 63 -3.90 -1.55 9.52
CA LYS A 63 -4.62 -0.26 9.65
C LYS A 63 -3.67 0.92 9.57
N THR A 64 -2.49 0.80 10.17
CA THR A 64 -1.48 1.86 10.17
C THR A 64 -0.98 2.14 8.76
N VAL A 65 -0.73 1.08 7.97
CA VAL A 65 -0.31 1.22 6.57
C VAL A 65 -1.42 1.90 5.75
N ASP A 66 -2.67 1.45 5.89
CA ASP A 66 -3.81 2.02 5.17
C ASP A 66 -4.00 3.51 5.52
N GLU A 67 -3.85 3.87 6.78
CA GLU A 67 -3.96 5.25 7.24
C GLU A 67 -2.83 6.12 6.66
N ALA A 68 -1.60 5.62 6.66
CA ALA A 68 -0.47 6.34 6.10
C ALA A 68 -0.68 6.64 4.61
N VAL A 69 -1.20 5.67 3.85
CA VAL A 69 -1.52 5.84 2.44
C VAL A 69 -2.62 6.90 2.28
N ARG A 70 -3.70 6.80 3.04
CA ARG A 70 -4.83 7.73 2.97
C ARG A 70 -4.41 9.15 3.28
N VAL A 71 -3.64 9.36 4.35
CA VAL A 71 -3.16 10.69 4.75
C VAL A 71 -2.27 11.28 3.65
N THR A 72 -1.39 10.48 3.06
CA THR A 72 -0.52 10.93 1.97
C THR A 72 -1.34 11.44 0.78
N ILE A 73 -2.35 10.68 0.38
CA ILE A 73 -3.24 11.06 -0.73
C ILE A 73 -4.02 12.34 -0.38
N ASP A 74 -4.56 12.42 0.83
CA ASP A 74 -5.34 13.57 1.28
C ASP A 74 -4.51 14.85 1.34
N LYS A 75 -3.21 14.74 1.61
CA LYS A 75 -2.29 15.88 1.58
C LYS A 75 -1.96 16.36 0.17
N GLY A 76 -2.44 15.67 -0.86
CA GLY A 76 -2.17 16.04 -2.24
C GLY A 76 -0.89 15.45 -2.82
N ILE A 77 -0.21 14.57 -2.09
CA ILE A 77 0.97 13.87 -2.59
C ILE A 77 0.48 12.67 -3.38
N ARG A 78 0.30 12.86 -4.67
CA ARG A 78 -0.33 11.91 -5.59
C ARG A 78 0.40 11.86 -6.91
N THR A 79 0.37 10.71 -7.55
CA THR A 79 0.86 10.58 -8.91
C THR A 79 -0.16 11.15 -9.91
N LYS A 80 0.26 11.29 -11.17
CA LYS A 80 -0.53 11.94 -12.21
C LYS A 80 -1.88 11.25 -12.47
N ASP A 81 -1.93 9.93 -12.36
CA ASP A 81 -3.15 9.14 -12.63
C ASP A 81 -4.30 9.46 -11.68
N ILE A 82 -4.01 10.01 -10.51
CA ILE A 82 -5.02 10.44 -9.53
C ILE A 82 -4.97 11.95 -9.27
N GLY A 83 -4.56 12.70 -10.27
CA GLY A 83 -4.64 14.15 -10.25
C GLY A 83 -3.51 14.89 -9.57
N GLY A 84 -2.40 14.22 -9.32
CA GLY A 84 -1.23 14.83 -8.67
C GLY A 84 -0.09 15.10 -9.64
N THR A 85 1.03 15.52 -9.08
CA THR A 85 2.27 15.79 -9.81
C THR A 85 3.49 15.11 -9.18
N SER A 86 3.27 14.26 -8.18
CA SER A 86 4.34 13.58 -7.46
C SER A 86 4.87 12.38 -8.24
N SER A 87 6.14 12.06 -8.06
CA SER A 87 6.73 10.86 -8.64
C SER A 87 6.38 9.63 -7.79
N THR A 88 6.66 8.44 -8.32
CA THR A 88 6.55 7.18 -7.58
C THR A 88 7.33 7.26 -6.27
N SER A 89 8.58 7.73 -6.33
CA SER A 89 9.45 7.86 -5.16
C SER A 89 8.90 8.87 -4.14
N ASP A 90 8.36 9.99 -4.61
CA ASP A 90 7.77 11.01 -3.72
C ASP A 90 6.63 10.42 -2.91
N VAL A 91 5.75 9.65 -3.55
CA VAL A 91 4.62 9.01 -2.87
C VAL A 91 5.13 7.96 -1.87
N GLY A 92 6.05 7.12 -2.28
CA GLY A 92 6.64 6.10 -1.40
C GLY A 92 7.30 6.71 -0.18
N ASP A 93 8.11 7.75 -0.37
CA ASP A 93 8.80 8.43 0.73
C ASP A 93 7.80 9.11 1.67
N ALA A 94 6.76 9.72 1.13
CA ALA A 94 5.72 10.37 1.93
C ALA A 94 4.94 9.34 2.77
N VAL A 95 4.58 8.21 2.19
CA VAL A 95 3.91 7.14 2.94
C VAL A 95 4.81 6.61 4.05
N ALA A 96 6.08 6.39 3.78
CA ALA A 96 7.05 5.94 4.77
C ALA A 96 7.16 6.94 5.93
N SER A 97 7.20 8.22 5.63
CA SER A 97 7.26 9.30 6.62
C SER A 97 5.99 9.33 7.49
N GLU A 98 4.82 9.22 6.87
CA GLU A 98 3.56 9.17 7.62
C GLU A 98 3.47 7.93 8.49
N LEU A 99 3.92 6.78 7.99
CA LEU A 99 3.95 5.54 8.74
C LEU A 99 4.84 5.65 9.97
N ALA A 100 6.03 6.21 9.82
CA ALA A 100 6.96 6.44 10.93
C ALA A 100 6.34 7.36 11.98
N SER A 101 5.66 8.42 11.56
CA SER A 101 4.98 9.36 12.43
C SER A 101 3.86 8.70 13.24
N ILE A 102 3.03 7.90 12.59
CA ILE A 102 1.92 7.18 13.24
C ILE A 102 2.48 6.18 14.26
N LEU A 103 3.50 5.41 13.89
CA LEU A 103 4.10 4.42 14.79
C LEU A 103 4.76 5.08 15.99
N SER A 104 5.41 6.23 15.81
CA SER A 104 6.01 6.98 16.92
C SER A 104 4.97 7.49 17.91
N GLY A 105 3.78 7.82 17.45
CA GLY A 105 2.68 8.29 18.29
C GLY A 105 1.99 7.19 19.09
N ARG A 106 2.35 5.92 18.87
CA ARG A 106 1.69 4.77 19.52
C ARG A 106 2.40 4.24 20.76
N LYS A 107 3.33 4.95 21.26
CA LYS A 107 4.07 4.51 22.45
C LYS A 107 3.21 4.38 23.70
#